data_f4a0f7a984294b2a92b841f5234f766d
#
_entry.id   f4a0f7a984294b2a92b841f5234f766d
#
_cell.length_a   1.000
_cell.length_b   1.000
_cell.length_c   1.000
_cell.angle_alpha   90.00
_cell.angle_beta   90.00
_cell.angle_gamma   90.00
#
_symmetry.space_group_name_H-M   'P 1'
#
loop_
_entity.id
_entity.type
_entity.pdbx_description
1 polymer ?
#
loop_
_entity_poly.entity_id
_entity_poly.type
_entity_poly.pdbx_seq_one_letter_code
_entity_poly.pdbx_strand_id
1 'polypeptide(L)'
;RDSSTSRGLGDVYKRQQYKSNRTASRIAKDKVMRIKDFLNEFEADRAALPGVEKETLAKLRNKTIVISGGELARCLCYAFLYNNEAKRLGIKVILLGKSRNAMASYHSELLLRDDFDFVDYNSASEISSADYVITTGICGEHTDNNPQIMIDGIAEINACAKIAKATGARAVVVNDSRIYGKAKPHRVYSENEYAELNATSPSSLAGQLMRTRETTLHSVLKNSESTVTTLRTGIILGASSNFTSVLDPVFDDIANRRDTVVPATRDRCTFVYINDVLKAIVFAMTTLEENAVYNVGGKNCNASLIMIAAVLNDIYGSRCTIESGNFTELDGCAINSNKISVNECTPDIDLETMLKICIMDKMKSEKVLRIPHSHERRLDSIHEIQLAFLLETDRICRKHNIKYFLGGGTLLGAIRHKGFIPWDDDADIMMLREDFDRFCEIAPKELPSNMTFQSYHTDKACFYEFAKVRLDDTFFATDFAKDHHAMHNGIAFDIFCHDNTANSAIGRKIHMAVTLFTRALAVSYTHLTLPTKL
;
A
#
# COMPACT_ATOMS: atom_id res chain seq x y z
N ARG A 1 34.39 -42.10 9.76
CA ARG A 1 34.89 -40.70 9.68
C ARG A 1 33.75 -39.90 9.05
N ASP A 2 32.98 -39.20 9.85
CA ASP A 2 32.93 -37.81 10.11
C ASP A 2 31.64 -37.42 10.84
N SER A 3 31.73 -37.48 12.15
CA SER A 3 30.64 -36.95 13.00
C SER A 3 30.98 -35.56 13.58
N SER A 4 32.08 -34.93 13.12
CA SER A 4 32.57 -33.67 13.72
C SER A 4 32.01 -32.39 13.07
N THR A 5 31.65 -32.41 11.79
CA THR A 5 31.16 -31.24 11.07
C THR A 5 29.70 -30.87 11.45
N SER A 6 28.84 -31.86 11.68
CA SER A 6 27.46 -31.60 12.11
C SER A 6 27.34 -31.06 13.55
N ARG A 7 28.30 -31.42 14.43
CA ARG A 7 28.33 -30.89 15.81
C ARG A 7 28.75 -29.41 15.87
N GLY A 8 29.69 -29.00 15.01
CA GLY A 8 30.15 -27.60 14.95
C GLY A 8 29.07 -26.63 14.45
N LEU A 9 28.26 -27.04 13.47
CA LEU A 9 27.12 -26.26 12.97
C LEU A 9 26.01 -26.12 14.01
N GLY A 10 25.68 -27.20 14.71
CA GLY A 10 24.70 -27.15 15.80
C GLY A 10 25.10 -26.21 16.94
N ASP A 11 26.40 -26.05 17.23
CA ASP A 11 26.88 -25.13 18.27
C ASP A 11 26.92 -23.66 17.83
N VAL A 12 27.14 -23.36 16.55
CA VAL A 12 27.00 -22.01 15.99
C VAL A 12 25.56 -21.56 16.06
N TYR A 13 24.63 -22.41 15.64
CA TYR A 13 23.19 -22.12 15.72
C TYR A 13 22.68 -22.04 17.16
N LYS A 14 23.15 -22.90 18.07
CA LYS A 14 22.80 -22.82 19.49
C LYS A 14 23.27 -21.52 20.17
N ARG A 15 24.45 -21.01 19.81
CA ARG A 15 24.94 -19.71 20.33
C ARG A 15 24.16 -18.53 19.77
N GLN A 16 23.71 -18.58 18.51
CA GLN A 16 22.77 -17.64 17.95
C GLN A 16 21.38 -17.79 18.56
N GLN A 17 20.89 -19.01 18.79
CA GLN A 17 19.62 -19.30 19.45
C GLN A 17 19.56 -18.75 20.88
N TYR A 18 20.67 -18.83 21.66
CA TYR A 18 20.73 -18.28 23.01
C TYR A 18 20.74 -16.75 23.04
N LYS A 19 21.31 -16.12 22.02
CA LYS A 19 21.17 -14.67 21.77
C LYS A 19 19.81 -14.30 21.20
N SER A 20 19.29 -15.07 20.23
CA SER A 20 18.02 -14.84 19.55
C SER A 20 16.81 -15.01 20.48
N ASN A 21 16.72 -16.05 21.30
CA ASN A 21 15.61 -16.24 22.24
C ASN A 21 15.53 -15.16 23.34
N ARG A 22 16.66 -14.56 23.70
CA ARG A 22 16.68 -13.35 24.53
C ARG A 22 16.41 -12.06 23.73
N THR A 23 16.81 -12.03 22.47
CA THR A 23 16.70 -10.88 21.58
C THR A 23 15.35 -10.87 20.85
N ALA A 24 14.84 -11.99 20.35
CA ALA A 24 13.54 -12.05 19.69
C ALA A 24 12.37 -11.78 20.65
N SER A 25 12.41 -12.32 21.88
CA SER A 25 11.42 -11.97 22.91
C SER A 25 11.57 -10.54 23.45
N ARG A 26 12.77 -9.97 23.34
CA ARG A 26 13.06 -8.59 23.74
C ARG A 26 12.91 -7.61 22.58
N ILE A 27 13.27 -7.98 21.35
CA ILE A 27 13.12 -7.19 20.11
C ILE A 27 11.65 -7.12 19.71
N ALA A 28 10.86 -8.17 19.88
CA ALA A 28 9.41 -8.13 19.68
C ALA A 28 8.70 -7.22 20.71
N LYS A 29 9.34 -6.89 21.82
CA LYS A 29 8.78 -5.97 22.84
C LYS A 29 9.41 -4.56 22.84
N ASP A 30 10.62 -4.38 22.31
CA ASP A 30 11.38 -3.12 22.50
C ASP A 30 11.72 -2.35 21.21
N LYS A 31 11.38 -2.83 20.02
CA LYS A 31 11.47 -2.06 18.78
C LYS A 31 10.14 -2.08 18.06
N VAL A 32 9.16 -1.36 18.59
CA VAL A 32 8.06 -0.85 17.79
C VAL A 32 8.69 -0.07 16.63
N MET A 33 8.60 -0.60 15.40
CA MET A 33 9.07 0.09 14.20
C MET A 33 8.34 1.43 14.12
N ARG A 34 9.08 2.52 14.13
CA ARG A 34 8.49 3.85 14.16
C ARG A 34 8.01 4.21 12.76
N ILE A 35 6.79 4.69 12.65
CA ILE A 35 6.23 5.15 11.36
C ILE A 35 7.17 6.11 10.65
N LYS A 36 7.82 7.03 11.36
CA LYS A 36 8.77 7.99 10.80
C LYS A 36 9.97 7.37 10.07
N ASP A 37 10.31 6.10 10.39
CA ASP A 37 11.45 5.41 9.77
C ASP A 37 11.11 4.88 8.36
N PHE A 38 9.82 4.88 7.99
CA PHE A 38 9.29 4.48 6.68
C PHE A 38 8.88 5.66 5.80
N LEU A 39 8.82 6.87 6.35
CA LEU A 39 8.34 8.05 5.65
C LEU A 39 9.52 8.89 5.16
N ASN A 40 9.45 9.35 3.93
CA ASN A 40 10.35 10.41 3.47
C ASN A 40 9.98 11.78 4.11
N GLU A 41 10.75 12.81 3.82
CA GLU A 41 10.56 14.16 4.40
C GLU A 41 9.14 14.70 4.16
N PHE A 42 8.61 14.58 2.94
CA PHE A 42 7.27 15.09 2.60
C PHE A 42 6.15 14.24 3.21
N GLU A 43 6.35 12.92 3.27
CA GLU A 43 5.41 12.02 3.92
C GLU A 43 5.38 12.24 5.43
N ALA A 44 6.53 12.46 6.05
CA ALA A 44 6.63 12.76 7.48
C ALA A 44 6.00 14.11 7.81
N ASP A 45 6.21 15.15 6.99
CA ASP A 45 5.55 16.46 7.14
C ASP A 45 4.03 16.30 7.05
N ARG A 46 3.55 15.62 6.01
CA ARG A 46 2.12 15.31 5.83
C ARG A 46 1.54 14.52 7.02
N ALA A 47 2.24 13.48 7.46
CA ALA A 47 1.81 12.63 8.56
C ALA A 47 1.75 13.37 9.90
N ALA A 48 2.55 14.42 10.08
CA ALA A 48 2.52 15.27 11.27
C ALA A 48 1.22 16.07 11.40
N LEU A 49 0.38 16.14 10.36
CA LEU A 49 -0.86 16.92 10.28
C LEU A 49 -0.62 18.41 10.61
N PRO A 50 0.19 19.11 9.80
CA PRO A 50 0.44 20.52 10.01
C PRO A 50 -0.86 21.32 9.99
N GLY A 51 -0.95 22.35 10.84
CA GLY A 51 -2.16 23.16 10.99
C GLY A 51 -3.29 22.52 11.81
N VAL A 52 -3.10 21.31 12.36
CA VAL A 52 -4.02 20.71 13.32
C VAL A 52 -3.49 20.90 14.74
N GLU A 53 -4.22 21.64 15.54
CA GLU A 53 -3.84 21.95 16.92
C GLU A 53 -3.80 20.71 17.82
N LYS A 54 -3.00 20.79 18.89
CA LYS A 54 -2.87 19.69 19.86
C LYS A 54 -4.19 19.33 20.54
N GLU A 55 -5.00 20.34 20.82
CA GLU A 55 -6.31 20.21 21.45
C GLU A 55 -7.29 19.44 20.56
N THR A 56 -7.27 19.69 19.25
CA THR A 56 -8.07 18.98 18.26
C THR A 56 -7.64 17.51 18.15
N LEU A 57 -6.34 17.25 18.09
CA LEU A 57 -5.81 15.88 18.09
C LEU A 57 -6.07 15.15 19.41
N ALA A 58 -6.11 15.86 20.54
CA ALA A 58 -6.40 15.26 21.84
C ALA A 58 -7.83 14.69 21.93
N LYS A 59 -8.80 15.21 21.14
CA LYS A 59 -10.15 14.66 21.02
C LYS A 59 -10.18 13.23 20.45
N LEU A 60 -9.11 12.84 19.74
CA LEU A 60 -8.95 11.49 19.18
C LEU A 60 -8.31 10.50 20.16
N ARG A 61 -8.01 10.90 21.38
CA ARG A 61 -7.36 10.04 22.38
C ARG A 61 -8.21 8.80 22.71
N ASN A 62 -7.56 7.62 22.65
CA ASN A 62 -8.16 6.30 22.89
C ASN A 62 -9.34 5.98 21.97
N LYS A 63 -9.38 6.57 20.76
CA LYS A 63 -10.43 6.35 19.78
C LYS A 63 -10.07 5.24 18.81
N THR A 64 -11.09 4.48 18.40
CA THR A 64 -10.98 3.51 17.30
C THR A 64 -11.49 4.15 16.02
N ILE A 65 -10.62 4.19 15.00
CA ILE A 65 -10.88 4.83 13.72
C ILE A 65 -10.84 3.76 12.62
N VAL A 66 -11.98 3.53 11.99
CA VAL A 66 -12.10 2.67 10.81
C VAL A 66 -11.93 3.54 9.56
N ILE A 67 -11.05 3.14 8.65
CA ILE A 67 -10.73 3.89 7.42
C ILE A 67 -10.89 2.97 6.23
N SER A 68 -11.50 3.44 5.14
CA SER A 68 -11.58 2.71 3.88
C SER A 68 -11.31 3.59 2.67
N GLY A 69 -10.87 2.97 1.59
CA GLY A 69 -10.56 3.63 0.31
C GLY A 69 -9.13 3.37 -0.15
N GLY A 70 -8.68 4.18 -1.09
CA GLY A 70 -7.39 4.06 -1.74
C GLY A 70 -6.28 4.92 -1.13
N GLU A 71 -5.62 5.72 -1.96
CA GLU A 71 -4.44 6.51 -1.56
C GLU A 71 -4.69 7.47 -0.40
N LEU A 72 -5.85 8.13 -0.38
CA LEU A 72 -6.19 9.04 0.72
C LEU A 72 -6.35 8.29 2.06
N ALA A 73 -6.96 7.08 2.02
CA ALA A 73 -7.06 6.22 3.20
C ALA A 73 -5.68 5.82 3.72
N ARG A 74 -4.75 5.49 2.82
CA ARG A 74 -3.35 5.21 3.15
C ARG A 74 -2.70 6.39 3.87
N CYS A 75 -2.81 7.59 3.32
CA CYS A 75 -2.26 8.80 3.94
C CYS A 75 -2.80 9.04 5.34
N LEU A 76 -4.11 8.78 5.56
CA LEU A 76 -4.74 8.89 6.88
C LEU A 76 -4.21 7.86 7.88
N CYS A 77 -4.03 6.61 7.47
CA CYS A 77 -3.44 5.58 8.34
C CYS A 77 -2.07 6.02 8.85
N TYR A 78 -1.18 6.46 7.95
CA TYR A 78 0.13 6.97 8.36
C TYR A 78 0.03 8.20 9.25
N ALA A 79 -0.87 9.14 8.95
CA ALA A 79 -1.04 10.34 9.77
C ALA A 79 -1.49 10.02 11.19
N PHE A 80 -2.49 9.15 11.37
CA PHE A 80 -2.95 8.77 12.71
C PHE A 80 -1.90 7.97 13.48
N LEU A 81 -1.24 7.01 12.84
CA LEU A 81 -0.21 6.20 13.49
C LEU A 81 1.03 7.02 13.84
N TYR A 82 1.45 7.96 12.98
CA TYR A 82 2.54 8.89 13.27
C TYR A 82 2.22 9.75 14.51
N ASN A 83 1.03 10.37 14.57
CA ASN A 83 0.63 11.17 15.71
C ASN A 83 0.38 10.33 16.95
N ASN A 84 -0.04 9.06 16.81
CA ASN A 84 -0.18 8.14 17.92
C ASN A 84 1.19 7.89 18.59
N GLU A 85 2.24 7.65 17.81
CA GLU A 85 3.61 7.54 18.33
C GLU A 85 4.11 8.84 18.95
N ALA A 86 4.01 9.95 18.20
CA ALA A 86 4.60 11.22 18.60
C ALA A 86 3.93 11.84 19.84
N LYS A 87 2.62 11.63 19.99
CA LYS A 87 1.79 12.31 21.01
C LYS A 87 1.13 11.34 22.00
N ARG A 88 1.37 10.02 21.87
CA ARG A 88 0.83 8.96 22.73
C ARG A 88 -0.70 9.07 22.89
N LEU A 89 -1.39 9.07 21.75
CA LEU A 89 -2.84 9.29 21.73
C LEU A 89 -3.65 8.02 22.06
N GLY A 90 -3.08 6.82 21.93
CA GLY A 90 -3.79 5.56 22.14
C GLY A 90 -4.84 5.28 21.07
N ILE A 91 -4.68 5.82 19.85
CA ILE A 91 -5.58 5.59 18.73
C ILE A 91 -5.40 4.15 18.23
N LYS A 92 -6.50 3.46 17.95
CA LYS A 92 -6.50 2.22 17.17
C LYS A 92 -7.00 2.52 15.76
N VAL A 93 -6.24 2.14 14.75
CA VAL A 93 -6.58 2.30 13.33
C VAL A 93 -6.96 0.94 12.75
N ILE A 94 -8.11 0.87 12.08
CA ILE A 94 -8.56 -0.32 11.34
C ILE A 94 -8.72 0.08 9.88
N LEU A 95 -7.91 -0.50 9.00
CA LEU A 95 -8.07 -0.32 7.56
C LEU A 95 -9.05 -1.38 7.05
N LEU A 96 -10.13 -0.91 6.44
CA LEU A 96 -11.14 -1.76 5.82
C LEU A 96 -10.87 -1.85 4.31
N GLY A 97 -10.71 -3.05 3.77
CA GLY A 97 -10.33 -3.24 2.37
C GLY A 97 -10.79 -4.58 1.79
N LYS A 98 -10.37 -4.90 0.57
CA LYS A 98 -10.76 -6.12 -0.14
C LYS A 98 -9.89 -7.33 0.19
N SER A 99 -8.62 -7.11 0.49
CA SER A 99 -7.66 -8.20 0.62
C SER A 99 -6.48 -7.79 1.49
N ARG A 100 -6.25 -8.57 2.54
CA ARG A 100 -5.09 -8.41 3.42
C ARG A 100 -3.77 -8.60 2.66
N ASN A 101 -3.74 -9.53 1.70
CA ASN A 101 -2.55 -9.75 0.89
C ASN A 101 -2.23 -8.57 -0.02
N ALA A 102 -3.25 -7.96 -0.64
CA ALA A 102 -3.05 -6.75 -1.44
C ALA A 102 -2.56 -5.59 -0.57
N MET A 103 -3.07 -5.43 0.64
CA MET A 103 -2.58 -4.44 1.59
C MET A 103 -1.14 -4.73 2.02
N ALA A 104 -0.82 -5.99 2.34
CA ALA A 104 0.52 -6.41 2.72
C ALA A 104 1.56 -6.16 1.61
N SER A 105 1.15 -6.26 0.33
CA SER A 105 2.05 -5.99 -0.80
C SER A 105 2.56 -4.55 -0.87
N TYR A 106 1.87 -3.61 -0.24
CA TYR A 106 2.23 -2.19 -0.25
C TYR A 106 2.65 -1.65 1.13
N HIS A 107 2.16 -2.25 2.22
CA HIS A 107 2.26 -1.70 3.58
C HIS A 107 2.37 -2.79 4.64
N SER A 108 3.22 -3.80 4.41
CA SER A 108 3.43 -4.91 5.35
C SER A 108 3.86 -4.44 6.75
N GLU A 109 4.58 -3.32 6.83
CA GLU A 109 5.05 -2.72 8.08
C GLU A 109 3.91 -2.29 9.02
N LEU A 110 2.75 -1.93 8.47
CA LEU A 110 1.59 -1.56 9.27
C LEU A 110 0.97 -2.76 9.98
N LEU A 111 1.00 -3.94 9.35
CA LEU A 111 0.45 -5.18 9.93
C LEU A 111 1.24 -5.72 11.13
N LEU A 112 2.45 -5.21 11.36
CA LEU A 112 3.29 -5.58 12.50
C LEU A 112 3.01 -4.72 13.75
N ARG A 113 2.03 -3.84 13.71
CA ARG A 113 1.73 -2.87 14.77
C ARG A 113 0.53 -3.29 15.59
N ASP A 114 0.61 -3.14 16.90
CA ASP A 114 -0.49 -3.41 17.84
C ASP A 114 -1.63 -2.37 17.76
N ASP A 115 -1.34 -1.17 17.26
CA ASP A 115 -2.31 -0.07 17.10
C ASP A 115 -2.93 0.00 15.69
N PHE A 116 -2.64 -0.99 14.83
CA PHE A 116 -3.18 -1.11 13.48
C PHE A 116 -3.77 -2.50 13.25
N ASP A 117 -4.88 -2.56 12.51
CA ASP A 117 -5.48 -3.81 12.05
C ASP A 117 -6.04 -3.66 10.62
N PHE A 118 -6.20 -4.78 9.94
CA PHE A 118 -6.86 -4.85 8.63
C PHE A 118 -8.04 -5.81 8.68
N VAL A 119 -9.20 -5.35 8.19
CA VAL A 119 -10.42 -6.15 8.11
C VAL A 119 -10.95 -6.15 6.67
N ASP A 120 -11.35 -7.33 6.17
CA ASP A 120 -11.98 -7.45 4.86
C ASP A 120 -13.41 -6.90 4.89
N TYR A 121 -13.92 -6.36 3.76
CA TYR A 121 -15.30 -5.87 3.66
C TYR A 121 -16.34 -6.92 4.06
N ASN A 122 -16.10 -8.20 3.77
CA ASN A 122 -17.00 -9.28 4.12
C ASN A 122 -17.02 -9.59 5.62
N SER A 123 -15.92 -9.28 6.31
CA SER A 123 -15.75 -9.43 7.76
C SER A 123 -16.08 -8.13 8.54
N ALA A 124 -16.69 -7.14 7.91
CA ALA A 124 -17.03 -5.86 8.54
C ALA A 124 -17.87 -6.00 9.82
N SER A 125 -18.67 -7.06 9.95
CA SER A 125 -19.45 -7.38 11.14
C SER A 125 -18.60 -7.80 12.35
N GLU A 126 -17.34 -8.11 12.19
CA GLU A 126 -16.40 -8.44 13.27
C GLU A 126 -15.96 -7.18 14.04
N ILE A 127 -16.13 -5.99 13.44
CA ILE A 127 -15.82 -4.73 14.10
C ILE A 127 -16.95 -4.37 15.06
N SER A 128 -16.74 -4.65 16.34
CA SER A 128 -17.71 -4.45 17.39
C SER A 128 -17.68 -3.04 18.03
N SER A 129 -16.65 -2.26 17.79
CA SER A 129 -16.47 -0.91 18.34
C SER A 129 -15.72 -0.02 17.36
N ALA A 130 -16.28 1.15 17.07
CA ALA A 130 -15.64 2.23 16.33
C ALA A 130 -16.19 3.57 16.84
N ASP A 131 -15.35 4.58 16.96
CA ASP A 131 -15.76 5.95 17.25
C ASP A 131 -15.96 6.74 15.95
N TYR A 132 -15.14 6.43 14.93
CA TYR A 132 -15.17 7.08 13.63
C TYR A 132 -15.09 6.05 12.52
N VAL A 133 -15.85 6.30 11.44
CA VAL A 133 -15.77 5.56 10.18
C VAL A 133 -15.51 6.56 9.06
N ILE A 134 -14.32 6.48 8.44
CA ILE A 134 -13.90 7.37 7.36
C ILE A 134 -13.89 6.57 6.07
N THR A 135 -14.62 7.02 5.07
CA THR A 135 -14.63 6.40 3.75
C THR A 135 -14.20 7.40 2.69
N THR A 136 -13.10 7.12 2.03
CA THR A 136 -12.52 7.99 0.99
C THR A 136 -12.80 7.46 -0.41
N GLY A 137 -13.09 6.16 -0.56
CA GLY A 137 -13.36 5.52 -1.84
C GLY A 137 -12.27 5.81 -2.85
N ILE A 138 -12.68 6.27 -4.01
CA ILE A 138 -11.83 6.64 -5.15
C ILE A 138 -11.48 8.15 -5.18
N CYS A 139 -11.62 8.85 -4.06
CA CYS A 139 -11.35 10.28 -3.99
C CYS A 139 -9.91 10.60 -4.39
N GLY A 140 -9.74 11.45 -5.38
CA GLY A 140 -8.44 11.84 -5.93
C GLY A 140 -7.78 10.80 -6.85
N GLU A 141 -8.40 9.65 -7.11
CA GLU A 141 -7.84 8.63 -8.00
C GLU A 141 -8.35 8.78 -9.43
N HIS A 142 -7.50 8.49 -10.41
CA HIS A 142 -7.92 8.39 -11.79
C HIS A 142 -8.68 7.07 -12.00
N THR A 143 -9.83 7.17 -12.64
CA THR A 143 -10.71 6.02 -12.88
C THR A 143 -10.89 5.85 -14.39
N ASP A 144 -10.19 4.91 -14.98
CA ASP A 144 -10.24 4.59 -16.42
C ASP A 144 -11.59 3.98 -16.88
N ASN A 145 -12.72 4.52 -16.44
CA ASN A 145 -14.07 4.02 -16.71
C ASN A 145 -14.24 2.50 -16.43
N ASN A 146 -13.46 1.97 -15.48
CA ASN A 146 -13.48 0.56 -15.10
C ASN A 146 -14.75 0.25 -14.28
N PRO A 147 -15.69 -0.58 -14.78
CA PRO A 147 -16.94 -0.88 -14.07
C PRO A 147 -16.72 -1.60 -12.71
N GLN A 148 -15.56 -2.23 -12.49
CA GLN A 148 -15.22 -2.87 -11.23
C GLN A 148 -15.19 -1.87 -10.08
N ILE A 149 -14.86 -0.61 -10.34
CA ILE A 149 -14.85 0.49 -9.36
C ILE A 149 -16.23 0.69 -8.73
N MET A 150 -17.30 0.56 -9.52
CA MET A 150 -18.67 0.67 -9.00
C MET A 150 -19.01 -0.48 -8.05
N ILE A 151 -18.67 -1.72 -8.44
CA ILE A 151 -18.93 -2.92 -7.64
C ILE A 151 -18.19 -2.81 -6.30
N ASP A 152 -16.93 -2.45 -6.35
CA ASP A 152 -16.07 -2.33 -5.18
C ASP A 152 -16.51 -1.18 -4.26
N GLY A 153 -16.83 -0.02 -4.83
CA GLY A 153 -17.28 1.13 -4.09
C GLY A 153 -18.65 0.91 -3.41
N ILE A 154 -19.53 0.11 -4.01
CA ILE A 154 -20.79 -0.30 -3.37
C ILE A 154 -20.51 -1.27 -2.21
N ALA A 155 -19.59 -2.21 -2.36
CA ALA A 155 -19.20 -3.12 -1.29
C ALA A 155 -18.58 -2.33 -0.10
N GLU A 156 -17.67 -1.42 -0.39
CA GLU A 156 -17.05 -0.52 0.57
C GLU A 156 -18.09 0.27 1.37
N ILE A 157 -18.95 1.02 0.68
CA ILE A 157 -19.89 1.90 1.36
C ILE A 157 -20.91 1.14 2.19
N ASN A 158 -21.34 -0.03 1.74
CA ASN A 158 -22.23 -0.90 2.51
C ASN A 158 -21.55 -1.41 3.79
N ALA A 159 -20.27 -1.79 3.74
CA ALA A 159 -19.51 -2.20 4.91
C ALA A 159 -19.35 -1.04 5.89
N CYS A 160 -18.97 0.14 5.43
CA CYS A 160 -18.85 1.35 6.25
C CYS A 160 -20.18 1.74 6.91
N ALA A 161 -21.28 1.72 6.17
CA ALA A 161 -22.60 2.05 6.70
C ALA A 161 -23.07 1.06 7.79
N LYS A 162 -22.80 -0.25 7.62
CA LYS A 162 -23.10 -1.27 8.60
C LYS A 162 -22.31 -1.05 9.90
N ILE A 163 -21.00 -0.81 9.80
CA ILE A 163 -20.13 -0.56 10.95
C ILE A 163 -20.60 0.69 11.68
N ALA A 164 -20.76 1.82 10.98
CA ALA A 164 -21.20 3.06 11.61
C ALA A 164 -22.52 2.87 12.36
N LYS A 165 -23.53 2.25 11.71
CA LYS A 165 -24.83 2.00 12.31
C LYS A 165 -24.77 1.09 13.55
N ALA A 166 -23.93 0.04 13.50
CA ALA A 166 -23.80 -0.93 14.59
C ALA A 166 -23.07 -0.36 15.81
N THR A 167 -22.13 0.57 15.59
CA THR A 167 -21.26 1.12 16.64
C THR A 167 -21.67 2.50 17.14
N GLY A 168 -22.62 3.18 16.48
CA GLY A 168 -22.93 4.58 16.76
C GLY A 168 -21.84 5.56 16.30
N ALA A 169 -20.89 5.10 15.47
CA ALA A 169 -19.75 5.89 15.06
C ALA A 169 -20.14 7.11 14.21
N ARG A 170 -19.42 8.23 14.39
CA ARG A 170 -19.49 9.36 13.45
C ARG A 170 -18.85 8.97 12.12
N ALA A 171 -19.61 9.06 11.03
CA ALA A 171 -19.13 8.79 9.68
C ALA A 171 -18.61 10.07 9.02
N VAL A 172 -17.48 9.94 8.31
CA VAL A 172 -16.94 10.98 7.44
C VAL A 172 -16.82 10.38 6.04
N VAL A 173 -17.59 10.93 5.09
CA VAL A 173 -17.48 10.55 3.68
C VAL A 173 -16.72 11.62 2.91
N VAL A 174 -15.68 11.19 2.20
CA VAL A 174 -14.86 12.08 1.38
C VAL A 174 -15.05 11.72 -0.07
N ASN A 175 -15.48 12.69 -0.85
CA ASN A 175 -15.63 12.63 -2.29
C ASN A 175 -14.87 13.80 -2.93
N ASP A 176 -14.71 13.80 -4.22
CA ASP A 176 -14.13 14.95 -4.94
C ASP A 176 -15.17 15.66 -5.85
N SER A 177 -14.73 16.70 -6.51
CA SER A 177 -15.61 17.60 -7.28
C SER A 177 -16.30 16.94 -8.48
N ARG A 178 -15.93 15.71 -8.87
CA ARG A 178 -16.66 14.91 -9.89
C ARG A 178 -18.11 14.62 -9.49
N ILE A 179 -18.41 14.65 -8.18
CA ILE A 179 -19.79 14.49 -7.66
C ILE A 179 -20.75 15.52 -8.20
N TYR A 180 -20.26 16.73 -8.50
CA TYR A 180 -21.09 17.78 -9.05
C TYR A 180 -21.56 17.48 -10.47
N GLY A 181 -20.82 16.67 -11.23
CA GLY A 181 -21.12 16.32 -12.61
C GLY A 181 -20.32 17.17 -13.60
N LYS A 182 -20.76 17.19 -14.86
CA LYS A 182 -20.08 17.92 -15.93
C LYS A 182 -20.05 19.42 -15.63
N ALA A 183 -18.84 19.95 -15.49
CA ALA A 183 -18.63 21.37 -15.22
C ALA A 183 -19.23 22.24 -16.31
N LYS A 184 -19.90 23.35 -15.92
CA LYS A 184 -20.26 24.40 -16.84
C LYS A 184 -19.17 25.47 -16.86
N PRO A 185 -18.82 26.04 -18.02
CA PRO A 185 -17.82 27.07 -18.11
C PRO A 185 -18.08 28.21 -17.10
N HIS A 186 -17.02 28.64 -16.42
CA HIS A 186 -17.04 29.76 -15.46
C HIS A 186 -17.94 29.58 -14.22
N ARG A 187 -18.54 28.39 -14.01
CA ARG A 187 -19.38 28.15 -12.83
C ARG A 187 -18.53 27.61 -11.67
N VAL A 188 -18.82 28.13 -10.47
CA VAL A 188 -18.27 27.65 -9.20
C VAL A 188 -19.42 27.05 -8.40
N TYR A 189 -19.29 25.80 -7.97
CA TYR A 189 -20.38 25.05 -7.33
C TYR A 189 -20.30 25.16 -5.80
N SER A 190 -21.44 25.44 -5.18
CA SER A 190 -21.65 25.37 -3.73
C SER A 190 -22.24 24.02 -3.33
N GLU A 191 -22.24 23.69 -2.05
CA GLU A 191 -22.58 22.37 -1.51
C GLU A 191 -23.99 21.88 -1.83
N ASN A 192 -24.92 22.78 -2.04
CA ASN A 192 -26.35 22.51 -2.38
C ASN A 192 -26.64 22.48 -3.88
N GLU A 193 -25.63 22.65 -4.73
CA GLU A 193 -25.78 22.68 -6.16
C GLU A 193 -25.31 21.37 -6.79
N TYR A 194 -25.87 21.02 -7.96
CA TYR A 194 -25.44 19.88 -8.77
C TYR A 194 -25.55 20.23 -10.26
N ALA A 195 -24.66 19.67 -11.07
CA ALA A 195 -24.78 19.65 -12.52
C ALA A 195 -25.29 18.27 -12.98
N GLU A 196 -25.50 18.17 -14.28
CA GLU A 196 -25.99 16.95 -14.91
C GLU A 196 -24.92 15.84 -14.89
N LEU A 197 -25.33 14.63 -14.51
CA LEU A 197 -24.58 13.40 -14.71
C LEU A 197 -25.39 12.50 -15.63
N ASN A 198 -24.82 12.17 -16.79
CA ASN A 198 -25.48 11.24 -17.72
C ASN A 198 -25.38 9.81 -17.14
N ALA A 199 -26.51 9.25 -16.72
CA ALA A 199 -26.58 7.95 -16.08
C ALA A 199 -26.07 6.78 -16.96
N THR A 200 -26.05 6.94 -18.27
CA THR A 200 -25.63 5.91 -19.23
C THR A 200 -24.21 6.11 -19.75
N SER A 201 -23.55 7.21 -19.40
CA SER A 201 -22.18 7.49 -19.83
C SER A 201 -21.14 6.87 -18.91
N PRO A 202 -20.21 6.07 -19.42
CA PRO A 202 -19.09 5.56 -18.62
C PRO A 202 -18.27 6.68 -17.95
N SER A 203 -18.12 7.84 -18.56
CA SER A 203 -17.41 8.98 -17.99
C SER A 203 -18.09 9.59 -16.75
N SER A 204 -19.35 9.24 -16.48
CA SER A 204 -20.08 9.67 -15.28
C SER A 204 -19.92 8.69 -14.11
N LEU A 205 -19.23 7.57 -14.29
CA LEU A 205 -19.14 6.47 -13.31
C LEU A 205 -18.67 6.95 -11.93
N ALA A 206 -17.58 7.69 -11.87
CA ALA A 206 -17.01 8.20 -10.63
C ALA A 206 -17.99 9.13 -9.89
N GLY A 207 -18.57 10.10 -10.60
CA GLY A 207 -19.54 11.03 -10.01
C GLY A 207 -20.81 10.33 -9.51
N GLN A 208 -21.29 9.32 -10.22
CA GLN A 208 -22.45 8.53 -9.80
C GLN A 208 -22.14 7.68 -8.57
N LEU A 209 -20.98 7.04 -8.52
CA LEU A 209 -20.54 6.30 -7.34
C LEU A 209 -20.47 7.22 -6.13
N MET A 210 -19.89 8.41 -6.27
CA MET A 210 -19.80 9.39 -5.18
C MET A 210 -21.17 9.83 -4.67
N ARG A 211 -22.13 10.10 -5.56
CA ARG A 211 -23.53 10.39 -5.18
C ARG A 211 -24.17 9.20 -4.46
N THR A 212 -23.95 7.98 -4.94
CA THR A 212 -24.44 6.76 -4.32
C THR A 212 -23.87 6.59 -2.91
N ARG A 213 -22.58 6.85 -2.70
CA ARG A 213 -21.94 6.77 -1.39
C ARG A 213 -22.55 7.74 -0.38
N GLU A 214 -22.72 9.01 -0.74
CA GLU A 214 -23.39 10.00 0.12
C GLU A 214 -24.83 9.58 0.43
N THR A 215 -25.62 9.25 -0.59
CA THR A 215 -27.02 8.86 -0.43
C THR A 215 -27.16 7.62 0.45
N THR A 216 -26.30 6.63 0.28
CA THR A 216 -26.33 5.39 1.07
C THR A 216 -26.06 5.68 2.54
N LEU A 217 -24.98 6.40 2.87
CA LEU A 217 -24.65 6.72 4.27
C LEU A 217 -25.74 7.56 4.92
N HIS A 218 -26.17 8.66 4.31
CA HIS A 218 -27.22 9.50 4.85
C HIS A 218 -28.54 8.75 5.04
N SER A 219 -28.89 7.85 4.11
CA SER A 219 -30.15 7.08 4.21
C SER A 219 -30.09 6.00 5.29
N VAL A 220 -28.97 5.23 5.35
CA VAL A 220 -28.82 4.12 6.30
C VAL A 220 -28.70 4.63 7.75
N LEU A 221 -28.06 5.79 7.94
CA LEU A 221 -27.76 6.34 9.26
C LEU A 221 -28.82 7.35 9.76
N LYS A 222 -29.79 7.75 8.93
CA LYS A 222 -30.80 8.77 9.25
C LYS A 222 -31.52 8.58 10.57
N ASN A 223 -31.78 7.34 10.95
CA ASN A 223 -32.54 6.99 12.17
C ASN A 223 -31.65 6.17 13.14
N SER A 224 -30.37 6.41 13.17
CA SER A 224 -29.41 5.80 14.08
C SER A 224 -28.77 6.86 14.97
N GLU A 225 -27.98 6.44 15.94
CA GLU A 225 -27.17 7.33 16.78
C GLU A 225 -25.97 7.92 16.03
N SER A 226 -25.66 7.36 14.84
CA SER A 226 -24.54 7.82 14.02
C SER A 226 -24.87 9.10 13.26
N THR A 227 -23.85 9.94 13.10
CA THR A 227 -23.92 11.17 12.32
C THR A 227 -23.02 11.09 11.09
N VAL A 228 -23.28 11.90 10.06
CA VAL A 228 -22.51 11.91 8.80
C VAL A 228 -22.03 13.31 8.51
N THR A 229 -20.71 13.49 8.38
CA THR A 229 -20.14 14.71 7.82
C THR A 229 -19.57 14.40 6.43
N THR A 230 -19.94 15.19 5.43
CA THR A 230 -19.51 15.01 4.04
C THR A 230 -18.50 16.07 3.65
N LEU A 231 -17.38 15.64 3.09
CA LEU A 231 -16.37 16.51 2.47
C LEU A 231 -16.33 16.27 0.96
N ARG A 232 -16.30 17.34 0.18
CA ARG A 232 -16.15 17.30 -1.28
C ARG A 232 -14.93 18.12 -1.67
N THR A 233 -13.86 17.45 -2.07
CA THR A 233 -12.57 18.08 -2.32
C THR A 233 -12.47 18.58 -3.75
N GLY A 234 -11.59 19.55 -3.98
CA GLY A 234 -11.05 19.80 -5.31
C GLY A 234 -10.17 18.64 -5.79
N ILE A 235 -9.49 18.84 -6.93
CA ILE A 235 -8.47 17.92 -7.43
C ILE A 235 -7.30 17.92 -6.42
N ILE A 236 -7.02 16.75 -5.84
CA ILE A 236 -5.98 16.62 -4.81
C ILE A 236 -4.61 16.54 -5.48
N LEU A 237 -3.70 17.40 -5.08
CA LEU A 237 -2.28 17.31 -5.40
C LEU A 237 -1.48 17.06 -4.13
N GLY A 238 -0.41 16.27 -4.23
CA GLY A 238 0.39 15.96 -3.05
C GLY A 238 1.76 15.40 -3.39
N ALA A 239 2.78 15.91 -2.73
CA ALA A 239 4.11 15.35 -2.76
C ALA A 239 4.09 13.91 -2.23
N SER A 240 4.87 13.02 -2.84
CA SER A 240 4.99 11.59 -2.45
C SER A 240 3.63 10.91 -2.23
N SER A 241 2.66 11.22 -3.07
CA SER A 241 1.37 10.57 -3.11
C SER A 241 1.15 9.93 -4.49
N ASN A 242 0.33 8.89 -4.52
CA ASN A 242 -0.03 8.20 -5.77
C ASN A 242 -1.31 8.79 -6.39
N PHE A 243 -1.65 10.05 -6.06
CA PHE A 243 -2.72 10.75 -6.77
C PHE A 243 -2.25 11.04 -8.19
N THR A 244 -2.82 10.32 -9.15
CA THR A 244 -2.53 10.53 -10.56
C THR A 244 -3.23 11.80 -11.05
N SER A 245 -2.47 12.66 -11.67
CA SER A 245 -2.96 13.91 -12.22
C SER A 245 -2.44 14.11 -13.64
N VAL A 246 -3.22 14.80 -14.45
CA VAL A 246 -2.78 15.29 -15.77
C VAL A 246 -1.51 16.17 -15.69
N LEU A 247 -1.17 16.64 -14.49
CA LEU A 247 0.02 17.44 -14.20
C LEU A 247 1.26 16.59 -13.86
N ASP A 248 1.13 15.28 -13.60
CA ASP A 248 2.28 14.44 -13.24
C ASP A 248 3.40 14.45 -14.31
N PRO A 249 3.09 14.28 -15.62
CA PRO A 249 4.12 14.40 -16.66
C PRO A 249 4.77 15.77 -16.70
N VAL A 250 3.97 16.83 -16.45
CA VAL A 250 4.46 18.21 -16.40
C VAL A 250 5.44 18.42 -15.23
N PHE A 251 5.10 17.88 -14.07
CA PHE A 251 5.99 17.95 -12.90
C PHE A 251 7.29 17.18 -13.10
N ASP A 252 7.21 15.98 -13.71
CA ASP A 252 8.39 15.16 -14.02
C ASP A 252 9.30 15.85 -15.05
N ASP A 253 8.74 16.48 -16.09
CA ASP A 253 9.52 17.21 -17.07
C ASP A 253 10.23 18.41 -16.48
N ILE A 254 9.51 19.22 -15.70
CA ILE A 254 10.11 20.42 -15.04
C ILE A 254 11.18 20.00 -14.03
N ALA A 255 10.93 18.96 -13.23
CA ALA A 255 11.90 18.44 -12.28
C ALA A 255 13.20 18.01 -12.96
N ASN A 256 13.09 17.43 -14.16
CA ASN A 256 14.20 17.02 -15.02
C ASN A 256 14.76 18.14 -15.92
N ARG A 257 14.32 19.38 -15.73
CA ARG A 257 14.71 20.53 -16.53
C ARG A 257 14.38 20.38 -18.03
N ARG A 258 13.36 19.62 -18.37
CA ARG A 258 12.84 19.47 -19.72
C ARG A 258 11.74 20.49 -20.00
N ASP A 259 11.58 20.86 -21.26
CA ASP A 259 10.42 21.63 -21.70
C ASP A 259 9.23 20.66 -21.79
N THR A 260 8.04 21.14 -21.45
CA THR A 260 6.84 20.34 -21.39
C THR A 260 5.67 21.00 -22.11
N VAL A 261 4.71 20.18 -22.52
CA VAL A 261 3.47 20.63 -23.14
C VAL A 261 2.33 20.43 -22.17
N VAL A 262 1.66 21.50 -21.81
CA VAL A 262 0.50 21.45 -20.91
C VAL A 262 -0.77 21.44 -21.77
N PRO A 263 -1.68 20.46 -21.58
CA PRO A 263 -2.95 20.46 -22.29
C PRO A 263 -3.75 21.73 -22.05
N ALA A 264 -4.37 22.29 -23.09
CA ALA A 264 -5.22 23.45 -22.93
C ALA A 264 -6.55 23.05 -22.26
N THR A 265 -6.99 23.80 -21.25
CA THR A 265 -8.33 23.68 -20.69
C THR A 265 -9.00 25.04 -20.66
N ARG A 266 -10.30 25.09 -20.99
CA ARG A 266 -11.11 26.34 -20.88
C ARG A 266 -11.68 26.50 -19.49
N ASP A 267 -12.01 25.37 -18.87
CA ASP A 267 -12.70 25.36 -17.59
C ASP A 267 -11.70 25.43 -16.44
N ARG A 268 -12.15 25.97 -15.32
CA ARG A 268 -11.40 26.00 -14.07
C ARG A 268 -11.85 24.84 -13.20
N CYS A 269 -10.88 24.21 -12.54
CA CYS A 269 -11.13 23.30 -11.44
C CYS A 269 -10.51 23.87 -10.17
N THR A 270 -11.03 23.44 -9.04
CA THR A 270 -10.39 23.72 -7.76
C THR A 270 -9.32 22.67 -7.49
N PHE A 271 -8.14 23.11 -7.15
CA PHE A 271 -7.08 22.26 -6.66
C PHE A 271 -6.95 22.38 -5.14
N VAL A 272 -6.47 21.34 -4.48
CA VAL A 272 -6.25 21.33 -3.04
C VAL A 272 -5.02 20.49 -2.71
N TYR A 273 -4.19 20.97 -1.78
CA TYR A 273 -3.06 20.20 -1.30
C TYR A 273 -3.49 19.14 -0.30
N ILE A 274 -2.88 17.96 -0.36
CA ILE A 274 -3.25 16.80 0.46
C ILE A 274 -3.29 17.11 1.96
N ASN A 275 -2.38 17.95 2.48
CA ASN A 275 -2.36 18.32 3.90
C ASN A 275 -3.63 19.05 4.33
N ASP A 276 -4.17 19.94 3.48
CA ASP A 276 -5.44 20.63 3.75
C ASP A 276 -6.63 19.65 3.76
N VAL A 277 -6.59 18.60 2.92
CA VAL A 277 -7.61 17.55 2.93
C VAL A 277 -7.54 16.72 4.22
N LEU A 278 -6.35 16.30 4.63
CA LEU A 278 -6.17 15.56 5.89
C LEU A 278 -6.58 16.39 7.10
N LYS A 279 -6.24 17.69 7.12
CA LYS A 279 -6.70 18.65 8.13
C LYS A 279 -8.23 18.71 8.15
N ALA A 280 -8.89 18.87 7.00
CA ALA A 280 -10.34 18.93 6.90
C ALA A 280 -11.01 17.65 7.41
N ILE A 281 -10.43 16.47 7.15
CA ILE A 281 -10.94 15.20 7.66
C ILE A 281 -10.89 15.16 9.19
N VAL A 282 -9.78 15.57 9.81
CA VAL A 282 -9.67 15.62 11.27
C VAL A 282 -10.68 16.60 11.87
N PHE A 283 -10.89 17.75 11.24
CA PHE A 283 -11.92 18.71 11.65
C PHE A 283 -13.34 18.13 11.48
N ALA A 284 -13.60 17.39 10.39
CA ALA A 284 -14.87 16.69 10.18
C ALA A 284 -15.17 15.64 11.27
N MET A 285 -14.12 15.01 11.80
CA MET A 285 -14.25 14.07 12.92
C MET A 285 -14.55 14.76 14.24
N THR A 286 -14.02 15.95 14.48
CA THR A 286 -13.87 16.49 15.85
C THR A 286 -14.56 17.82 16.11
N THR A 287 -14.74 18.65 15.09
CA THR A 287 -15.09 20.07 15.25
C THR A 287 -16.21 20.54 14.35
N LEU A 288 -16.22 20.12 13.06
CA LEU A 288 -17.25 20.54 12.11
C LEU A 288 -18.63 20.05 12.50
N GLU A 289 -19.64 20.78 12.07
CA GLU A 289 -21.05 20.43 12.29
C GLU A 289 -21.37 19.05 11.72
N GLU A 290 -22.14 18.27 12.47
CA GLU A 290 -22.61 16.96 12.07
C GLU A 290 -23.74 17.06 11.05
N ASN A 291 -23.90 16.01 10.24
CA ASN A 291 -24.89 15.94 9.18
C ASN A 291 -24.82 17.09 8.15
N ALA A 292 -23.64 17.66 7.97
CA ALA A 292 -23.38 18.76 7.07
C ALA A 292 -22.45 18.37 5.92
N VAL A 293 -22.52 19.13 4.84
CA VAL A 293 -21.67 18.99 3.66
C VAL A 293 -20.76 20.21 3.57
N TYR A 294 -19.49 19.97 3.27
CA TYR A 294 -18.46 21.00 3.10
C TYR A 294 -17.63 20.77 1.85
N ASN A 295 -17.44 21.82 1.06
CA ASN A 295 -16.44 21.85 0.01
C ASN A 295 -15.05 22.13 0.59
N VAL A 296 -14.03 21.44 0.08
CA VAL A 296 -12.63 21.56 0.50
C VAL A 296 -11.76 21.90 -0.72
N GLY A 297 -11.38 23.15 -0.85
CA GLY A 297 -10.51 23.63 -1.93
C GLY A 297 -9.33 24.39 -1.37
N GLY A 298 -8.21 24.42 -2.09
CA GLY A 298 -7.04 25.20 -1.69
C GLY A 298 -7.32 26.73 -1.78
N LYS A 299 -6.53 27.49 -1.07
CA LYS A 299 -6.62 28.96 -1.05
C LYS A 299 -6.31 29.53 -2.43
N ASN A 300 -7.29 30.22 -3.05
CA ASN A 300 -7.16 30.79 -4.40
C ASN A 300 -6.76 29.77 -5.49
N CYS A 301 -7.16 28.50 -5.34
CA CYS A 301 -6.77 27.40 -6.22
C CYS A 301 -7.79 27.06 -7.31
N ASN A 302 -8.67 27.98 -7.68
CA ASN A 302 -9.55 27.84 -8.84
C ASN A 302 -8.81 28.21 -10.12
N ALA A 303 -8.26 27.24 -10.83
CA ALA A 303 -7.38 27.46 -11.97
C ALA A 303 -7.72 26.56 -13.16
N SER A 304 -7.44 27.03 -14.38
CA SER A 304 -7.34 26.21 -15.58
C SER A 304 -5.89 25.73 -15.77
N LEU A 305 -5.66 24.73 -16.60
CA LEU A 305 -4.28 24.29 -16.90
C LEU A 305 -3.46 25.40 -17.57
N ILE A 306 -4.10 26.30 -18.34
CA ILE A 306 -3.44 27.47 -18.91
C ILE A 306 -2.90 28.39 -17.80
N MET A 307 -3.70 28.62 -16.75
CA MET A 307 -3.24 29.42 -15.60
C MET A 307 -2.11 28.72 -14.84
N ILE A 308 -2.18 27.39 -14.68
CA ILE A 308 -1.12 26.61 -14.06
C ILE A 308 0.18 26.71 -14.88
N ALA A 309 0.11 26.56 -16.20
CA ALA A 309 1.28 26.73 -17.08
C ALA A 309 1.88 28.14 -16.96
N ALA A 310 1.07 29.18 -16.83
CA ALA A 310 1.57 30.54 -16.62
C ALA A 310 2.32 30.67 -15.28
N VAL A 311 1.78 30.13 -14.19
CA VAL A 311 2.43 30.10 -12.87
C VAL A 311 3.74 29.30 -12.93
N LEU A 312 3.76 28.15 -13.59
CA LEU A 312 4.96 27.33 -13.75
C LEU A 312 6.05 28.06 -14.57
N ASN A 313 5.65 28.77 -15.63
CA ASN A 313 6.57 29.59 -16.44
C ASN A 313 7.16 30.76 -15.65
N ASP A 314 6.39 31.38 -14.77
CA ASP A 314 6.88 32.45 -13.89
C ASP A 314 7.91 31.92 -12.89
N ILE A 315 7.67 30.74 -12.32
CA ILE A 315 8.56 30.12 -11.32
C ILE A 315 9.83 29.54 -11.95
N TYR A 316 9.71 28.80 -13.06
CA TYR A 316 10.77 27.95 -13.63
C TYR A 316 11.33 28.43 -14.98
N GLY A 317 10.84 29.53 -15.51
CA GLY A 317 11.36 30.20 -16.72
C GLY A 317 10.94 29.55 -18.02
N SER A 318 9.71 29.84 -18.51
CA SER A 318 9.18 29.55 -19.86
C SER A 318 9.42 28.11 -20.38
N ARG A 319 9.25 27.12 -19.51
CA ARG A 319 9.41 25.71 -19.85
C ARG A 319 8.10 25.05 -20.31
N CYS A 320 6.96 25.66 -20.01
CA CYS A 320 5.64 25.13 -20.35
C CYS A 320 5.12 25.81 -21.61
N THR A 321 4.80 25.02 -22.63
CA THR A 321 4.03 25.45 -23.81
C THR A 321 2.62 24.94 -23.70
N ILE A 322 1.64 25.69 -24.23
CA ILE A 322 0.24 25.26 -24.26
C ILE A 322 -0.01 24.48 -25.54
N GLU A 323 -0.61 23.30 -25.43
CA GLU A 323 -1.04 22.55 -26.60
C GLU A 323 -2.04 23.33 -27.42
N SER A 324 -1.79 23.51 -28.72
CA SER A 324 -2.67 24.25 -29.62
C SER A 324 -3.66 23.31 -30.30
N GLY A 325 -4.93 23.67 -30.29
CA GLY A 325 -5.97 23.07 -31.13
C GLY A 325 -6.91 22.08 -30.43
N ASN A 326 -6.49 21.39 -29.38
CA ASN A 326 -7.36 20.49 -28.62
C ASN A 326 -7.52 20.98 -27.18
N PHE A 327 -8.77 20.99 -26.69
CA PHE A 327 -9.04 21.28 -25.29
C PHE A 327 -9.31 19.96 -24.55
N THR A 328 -8.57 19.72 -23.48
CA THR A 328 -8.80 18.60 -22.58
C THR A 328 -9.83 19.00 -21.52
N GLU A 329 -10.78 18.13 -21.22
CA GLU A 329 -11.67 18.29 -20.08
C GLU A 329 -10.95 17.76 -18.83
N LEU A 330 -10.96 18.53 -17.74
CA LEU A 330 -10.49 18.05 -16.45
C LEU A 330 -11.60 17.28 -15.73
N ASP A 331 -11.23 16.21 -15.06
CA ASP A 331 -12.13 15.45 -14.20
C ASP A 331 -12.40 16.20 -12.90
N GLY A 332 -13.32 17.16 -12.93
CA GLY A 332 -13.69 17.96 -11.77
C GLY A 332 -14.30 19.30 -12.17
N CYS A 333 -14.53 20.13 -11.17
CA CYS A 333 -15.06 21.47 -11.36
C CYS A 333 -14.54 22.47 -10.33
N ALA A 334 -14.80 23.75 -10.56
CA ALA A 334 -14.53 24.77 -9.55
C ALA A 334 -15.60 24.71 -8.45
N ILE A 335 -15.15 24.69 -7.19
CA ILE A 335 -16.01 24.63 -6.00
C ILE A 335 -15.79 25.82 -5.09
N ASN A 336 -16.83 26.20 -4.35
CA ASN A 336 -16.79 27.27 -3.34
C ASN A 336 -16.53 26.65 -1.96
N SER A 337 -15.41 26.95 -1.35
CA SER A 337 -14.98 26.43 -0.04
C SER A 337 -15.16 27.41 1.11
N ASN A 338 -15.95 28.49 0.93
CA ASN A 338 -16.13 29.51 1.98
C ASN A 338 -16.76 28.93 3.24
N LYS A 339 -17.66 27.97 3.12
CA LYS A 339 -18.35 27.35 4.27
C LYS A 339 -17.40 26.70 5.25
N ILE A 340 -16.40 25.94 4.77
CA ILE A 340 -15.42 25.29 5.65
C ILE A 340 -14.47 26.30 6.28
N SER A 341 -14.11 27.35 5.55
CA SER A 341 -13.19 28.39 6.04
C SER A 341 -13.77 29.19 7.21
N VAL A 342 -15.08 29.40 7.25
CA VAL A 342 -15.75 30.08 8.37
C VAL A 342 -15.70 29.23 9.65
N ASN A 343 -15.52 27.90 9.55
CA ASN A 343 -15.47 26.95 10.66
C ASN A 343 -14.02 26.67 11.12
N GLU A 344 -13.12 27.63 11.04
CA GLU A 344 -11.72 27.55 11.50
C GLU A 344 -10.85 26.49 10.78
N CYS A 345 -11.39 25.86 9.75
CA CYS A 345 -10.68 24.91 8.91
C CYS A 345 -10.32 25.55 7.56
N THR A 346 -9.54 26.63 7.60
CA THR A 346 -9.11 27.32 6.39
C THR A 346 -7.98 26.54 5.72
N PRO A 347 -8.09 26.22 4.41
CA PRO A 347 -6.96 25.73 3.63
C PRO A 347 -5.83 26.77 3.60
N ASP A 348 -4.60 26.34 3.88
CA ASP A 348 -3.47 27.25 4.06
C ASP A 348 -2.57 27.32 2.81
N ILE A 349 -2.59 26.29 1.97
CA ILE A 349 -1.70 26.15 0.82
C ILE A 349 -2.33 26.78 -0.42
N ASP A 350 -1.67 27.77 -1.00
CA ASP A 350 -2.04 28.36 -2.28
C ASP A 350 -1.49 27.55 -3.48
N LEU A 351 -1.95 27.91 -4.70
CA LEU A 351 -1.60 27.21 -5.92
C LEU A 351 -0.09 27.21 -6.19
N GLU A 352 0.56 28.35 -6.04
CA GLU A 352 1.99 28.49 -6.32
C GLU A 352 2.83 27.62 -5.39
N THR A 353 2.53 27.68 -4.09
CA THR A 353 3.21 26.87 -3.07
C THR A 353 3.00 25.38 -3.31
N MET A 354 1.77 24.96 -3.63
CA MET A 354 1.44 23.57 -3.92
C MET A 354 2.22 23.02 -5.13
N LEU A 355 2.28 23.79 -6.22
CA LEU A 355 3.03 23.40 -7.42
C LEU A 355 4.54 23.29 -7.13
N LYS A 356 5.11 24.25 -6.37
CA LYS A 356 6.51 24.18 -5.94
C LYS A 356 6.81 22.92 -5.13
N ILE A 357 5.96 22.57 -4.16
CA ILE A 357 6.14 21.39 -3.31
C ILE A 357 6.10 20.11 -4.16
N CYS A 358 5.14 19.96 -5.07
CA CYS A 358 5.03 18.79 -5.93
C CYS A 358 6.26 18.61 -6.83
N ILE A 359 6.77 19.69 -7.42
CA ILE A 359 7.97 19.62 -8.26
C ILE A 359 9.23 19.37 -7.43
N MET A 360 9.35 19.96 -6.24
CA MET A 360 10.47 19.70 -5.33
C MET A 360 10.52 18.22 -4.90
N ASP A 361 9.37 17.61 -4.67
CA ASP A 361 9.29 16.18 -4.37
C ASP A 361 9.83 15.33 -5.53
N LYS A 362 9.40 15.61 -6.75
CA LYS A 362 9.92 14.95 -7.95
C LYS A 362 11.44 15.12 -8.09
N MET A 363 11.95 16.32 -7.88
CA MET A 363 13.41 16.61 -7.90
C MET A 363 14.18 15.83 -6.83
N LYS A 364 13.57 15.60 -5.66
CA LYS A 364 14.19 14.85 -4.55
C LYS A 364 14.08 13.35 -4.75
N SER A 365 12.97 12.86 -5.27
CA SER A 365 12.74 11.43 -5.51
C SER A 365 13.77 10.84 -6.49
N GLU A 366 14.21 11.60 -7.48
CA GLU A 366 15.31 11.18 -8.37
C GLU A 366 16.68 11.13 -7.67
N LYS A 367 16.91 11.99 -6.67
CA LYS A 367 18.14 11.93 -5.87
C LYS A 367 18.11 10.78 -4.86
N VAL A 368 16.92 10.41 -4.38
CA VAL A 368 16.72 9.29 -3.44
C VAL A 368 16.89 7.94 -4.13
N LEU A 369 16.60 7.82 -5.43
CA LEU A 369 16.95 6.63 -6.21
C LEU A 369 18.47 6.39 -6.30
N ARG A 370 19.32 7.35 -5.93
CA ARG A 370 20.79 7.23 -5.85
C ARG A 370 21.35 7.14 -4.43
N ILE A 371 20.53 7.29 -3.39
CA ILE A 371 20.94 6.98 -2.03
C ILE A 371 20.47 5.55 -1.75
N PRO A 372 21.37 4.60 -1.56
CA PRO A 372 20.97 3.31 -1.05
C PRO A 372 20.38 3.55 0.34
N HIS A 373 19.05 3.58 0.43
CA HIS A 373 18.39 3.39 1.71
C HIS A 373 18.94 2.08 2.26
N SER A 374 19.65 2.20 3.35
CA SER A 374 20.46 1.16 3.96
C SER A 374 19.95 -0.26 3.65
N HIS A 375 20.44 -0.83 2.54
CA HIS A 375 20.31 -2.25 2.21
C HIS A 375 20.64 -3.12 3.43
N GLU A 376 21.59 -2.68 4.24
CA GLU A 376 22.02 -3.34 5.46
C GLU A 376 20.91 -3.55 6.50
N ARG A 377 20.07 -2.54 6.81
CA ARG A 377 19.01 -2.73 7.82
C ARG A 377 17.83 -3.57 7.34
N ARG A 378 17.54 -3.54 6.03
CA ARG A 378 16.52 -4.42 5.44
C ARG A 378 17.00 -5.86 5.38
N LEU A 379 18.28 -6.07 5.05
CA LEU A 379 18.88 -7.39 5.01
C LEU A 379 18.98 -8.01 6.41
N ASP A 380 19.32 -7.25 7.44
CA ASP A 380 19.33 -7.75 8.82
C ASP A 380 17.94 -8.27 9.22
N SER A 381 16.87 -7.56 8.90
CA SER A 381 15.50 -8.00 9.18
C SER A 381 15.09 -9.22 8.35
N ILE A 382 15.49 -9.30 7.10
CA ILE A 382 15.27 -10.47 6.25
C ILE A 382 16.03 -11.67 6.82
N HIS A 383 17.29 -11.51 7.21
CA HIS A 383 18.09 -12.56 7.82
C HIS A 383 17.49 -13.06 9.14
N GLU A 384 16.91 -12.19 9.97
CA GLU A 384 16.20 -12.60 11.19
C GLU A 384 14.98 -13.47 10.88
N ILE A 385 14.18 -13.11 9.87
CA ILE A 385 13.02 -13.88 9.42
C ILE A 385 13.45 -15.21 8.82
N GLN A 386 14.46 -15.22 7.96
CA GLN A 386 15.00 -16.43 7.36
C GLN A 386 15.62 -17.37 8.39
N LEU A 387 16.26 -16.82 9.42
CA LEU A 387 16.74 -17.62 10.54
C LEU A 387 15.57 -18.27 11.30
N ALA A 388 14.46 -17.57 11.51
CA ALA A 388 13.27 -18.14 12.12
C ALA A 388 12.69 -19.31 11.28
N PHE A 389 12.66 -19.19 9.96
CA PHE A 389 12.27 -20.29 9.07
C PHE A 389 13.20 -21.49 9.18
N LEU A 390 14.51 -21.25 9.19
CA LEU A 390 15.50 -22.33 9.33
C LEU A 390 15.38 -23.04 10.68
N LEU A 391 15.16 -22.31 11.77
CA LEU A 391 14.98 -22.89 13.10
C LEU A 391 13.70 -23.72 13.19
N GLU A 392 12.61 -23.26 12.60
CA GLU A 392 11.35 -23.97 12.61
C GLU A 392 11.40 -25.21 11.71
N THR A 393 12.05 -25.09 10.55
CA THR A 393 12.33 -26.23 9.68
C THR A 393 13.23 -27.27 10.37
N ASP A 394 14.28 -26.85 11.07
CA ASP A 394 15.14 -27.73 11.86
C ASP A 394 14.36 -28.46 12.96
N ARG A 395 13.46 -27.75 13.65
CA ARG A 395 12.57 -28.34 14.66
C ARG A 395 11.73 -29.48 14.07
N ILE A 396 11.07 -29.22 12.94
CA ILE A 396 10.23 -30.21 12.25
C ILE A 396 11.08 -31.37 11.75
N CYS A 397 12.19 -31.10 11.11
CA CYS A 397 13.10 -32.10 10.57
C CYS A 397 13.65 -33.03 11.67
N ARG A 398 14.07 -32.49 12.81
CA ARG A 398 14.54 -33.31 13.96
C ARG A 398 13.42 -34.15 14.55
N LYS A 399 12.23 -33.57 14.72
CA LYS A 399 11.08 -34.30 15.29
C LYS A 399 10.69 -35.50 14.45
N HIS A 400 10.80 -35.41 13.14
CA HIS A 400 10.37 -36.43 12.20
C HIS A 400 11.50 -37.21 11.54
N ASN A 401 12.75 -37.02 12.02
CA ASN A 401 13.96 -37.65 11.47
C ASN A 401 14.09 -37.46 9.94
N ILE A 402 13.88 -36.23 9.48
CA ILE A 402 14.06 -35.76 8.10
C ILE A 402 15.45 -35.14 7.98
N LYS A 403 16.17 -35.49 6.92
CA LYS A 403 17.52 -34.95 6.67
C LYS A 403 17.45 -33.80 5.70
N TYR A 404 18.15 -32.71 6.01
CA TYR A 404 18.32 -31.59 5.12
C TYR A 404 19.77 -31.06 5.15
N PHE A 405 20.13 -30.27 4.16
CA PHE A 405 21.44 -29.65 4.01
C PHE A 405 21.25 -28.16 3.71
N LEU A 406 22.15 -27.33 4.24
CA LEU A 406 22.20 -25.94 3.77
C LEU A 406 22.70 -25.91 2.33
N GLY A 407 22.06 -25.10 1.49
CA GLY A 407 22.39 -24.95 0.07
C GLY A 407 23.05 -23.62 -0.26
N GLY A 408 23.54 -23.49 -1.47
CA GLY A 408 23.91 -22.23 -2.12
C GLY A 408 24.70 -21.25 -1.27
N GLY A 409 24.23 -19.99 -1.28
CA GLY A 409 24.73 -18.88 -0.48
C GLY A 409 24.65 -19.13 1.02
N THR A 410 23.60 -19.79 1.48
CA THR A 410 23.37 -20.09 2.90
C THR A 410 24.47 -20.97 3.49
N LEU A 411 24.89 -22.02 2.79
CA LEU A 411 26.02 -22.85 3.21
C LEU A 411 27.33 -22.07 3.20
N LEU A 412 27.57 -21.28 2.16
CA LEU A 412 28.77 -20.46 2.02
C LEU A 412 28.85 -19.42 3.14
N GLY A 413 27.74 -18.77 3.48
CA GLY A 413 27.62 -17.83 4.58
C GLY A 413 27.90 -18.48 5.93
N ALA A 414 27.32 -19.65 6.19
CA ALA A 414 27.56 -20.40 7.42
C ALA A 414 29.05 -20.74 7.62
N ILE A 415 29.78 -21.09 6.57
CA ILE A 415 31.20 -21.42 6.62
C ILE A 415 32.07 -20.17 6.75
N ARG A 416 31.88 -19.17 5.91
CA ARG A 416 32.75 -17.99 5.82
C ARG A 416 32.43 -16.93 6.85
N HIS A 417 31.15 -16.60 7.00
CA HIS A 417 30.65 -15.47 7.80
C HIS A 417 30.12 -15.90 9.16
N LYS A 418 30.03 -17.22 9.41
CA LYS A 418 29.39 -17.79 10.60
C LYS A 418 27.92 -17.38 10.78
N GLY A 419 27.26 -17.06 9.68
CA GLY A 419 25.89 -16.59 9.57
C GLY A 419 25.54 -16.44 8.11
N PHE A 420 24.58 -15.55 7.79
CA PHE A 420 24.28 -15.18 6.40
C PHE A 420 25.42 -14.39 5.77
N ILE A 421 25.51 -14.42 4.45
CA ILE A 421 26.33 -13.48 3.69
C ILE A 421 25.72 -12.08 3.88
N PRO A 422 26.47 -11.05 4.31
CA PRO A 422 25.89 -9.76 4.69
C PRO A 422 25.07 -9.03 3.61
N TRP A 423 25.25 -9.37 2.35
CA TRP A 423 24.55 -8.76 1.20
C TRP A 423 23.62 -9.73 0.46
N ASP A 424 23.39 -10.92 1.00
CA ASP A 424 22.51 -11.94 0.43
C ASP A 424 21.10 -11.79 1.01
N ASP A 425 20.07 -11.90 0.20
CA ASP A 425 18.68 -11.69 0.59
C ASP A 425 17.84 -12.96 0.58
N ASP A 426 18.45 -14.10 0.33
CA ASP A 426 17.80 -15.42 0.32
C ASP A 426 18.45 -16.44 1.27
N ALA A 427 17.71 -17.49 1.54
CA ALA A 427 18.17 -18.65 2.25
C ALA A 427 17.69 -19.92 1.58
N ASP A 428 18.60 -20.88 1.42
CA ASP A 428 18.39 -22.13 0.71
C ASP A 428 18.69 -23.34 1.57
N ILE A 429 17.79 -24.33 1.52
CA ILE A 429 18.09 -25.68 1.96
C ILE A 429 17.83 -26.69 0.85
N MET A 430 18.44 -27.85 1.00
CA MET A 430 18.34 -28.98 0.08
C MET A 430 17.89 -30.22 0.83
N MET A 431 16.99 -31.00 0.25
CA MET A 431 16.55 -32.30 0.76
C MET A 431 16.63 -33.35 -0.34
N LEU A 432 16.98 -34.59 0.02
CA LEU A 432 16.80 -35.70 -0.89
C LEU A 432 15.31 -36.00 -1.12
N ARG A 433 14.95 -36.57 -2.25
CA ARG A 433 13.54 -36.79 -2.67
C ARG A 433 12.68 -37.39 -1.55
N GLU A 434 13.12 -38.48 -0.93
CA GLU A 434 12.35 -39.14 0.12
C GLU A 434 12.09 -38.24 1.34
N ASP A 435 13.10 -37.47 1.75
CA ASP A 435 13.00 -36.54 2.86
C ASP A 435 12.17 -35.30 2.49
N PHE A 436 12.30 -34.81 1.24
CA PHE A 436 11.50 -33.72 0.70
C PHE A 436 10.01 -34.04 0.66
N ASP A 437 9.65 -35.20 0.12
CA ASP A 437 8.26 -35.63 0.01
C ASP A 437 7.61 -35.76 1.40
N ARG A 438 8.32 -36.35 2.36
CA ARG A 438 7.89 -36.42 3.77
C ARG A 438 7.73 -35.04 4.39
N PHE A 439 8.66 -34.13 4.12
CA PHE A 439 8.58 -32.77 4.62
C PHE A 439 7.35 -32.03 4.04
N CYS A 440 7.05 -32.19 2.76
CA CYS A 440 5.86 -31.61 2.11
C CYS A 440 4.54 -32.06 2.74
N GLU A 441 4.47 -33.30 3.25
CA GLU A 441 3.27 -33.81 3.92
C GLU A 441 3.11 -33.30 5.36
N ILE A 442 4.22 -33.03 6.04
CA ILE A 442 4.27 -32.72 7.47
C ILE A 442 4.26 -31.21 7.72
N ALA A 443 5.05 -30.46 6.97
CA ALA A 443 5.26 -29.03 7.21
C ALA A 443 3.97 -28.20 7.22
N PRO A 444 2.99 -28.39 6.32
CA PRO A 444 1.73 -27.64 6.37
C PRO A 444 0.92 -27.80 7.67
N LYS A 445 1.16 -28.86 8.42
CA LYS A 445 0.45 -29.17 9.67
C LYS A 445 1.19 -28.75 10.92
N GLU A 446 2.50 -28.52 10.82
CA GLU A 446 3.38 -28.26 11.97
C GLU A 446 4.01 -26.88 11.98
N LEU A 447 3.97 -26.15 10.87
CA LEU A 447 4.41 -24.75 10.81
C LEU A 447 3.52 -23.87 11.70
N PRO A 448 4.08 -22.83 12.32
CA PRO A 448 3.32 -21.80 13.02
C PRO A 448 2.21 -21.21 12.14
N SER A 449 1.12 -20.74 12.75
CA SER A 449 -0.05 -20.22 12.05
C SER A 449 0.20 -18.97 11.17
N ASN A 450 1.34 -18.33 11.34
CA ASN A 450 1.80 -17.19 10.54
C ASN A 450 2.83 -17.57 9.47
N MET A 451 3.01 -18.87 9.22
CA MET A 451 3.92 -19.40 8.19
C MET A 451 3.17 -20.34 7.26
N THR A 452 3.25 -20.09 5.98
CA THR A 452 2.61 -20.90 4.94
C THR A 452 3.65 -21.72 4.18
N PHE A 453 3.40 -23.02 4.07
CA PHE A 453 4.15 -23.91 3.18
C PHE A 453 3.59 -23.79 1.76
N GLN A 454 4.41 -23.31 0.83
CA GLN A 454 4.04 -23.12 -0.57
C GLN A 454 4.77 -24.11 -1.47
N SER A 455 4.00 -24.83 -2.28
CA SER A 455 4.45 -25.67 -3.36
C SER A 455 3.36 -25.71 -4.45
N TYR A 456 3.65 -26.26 -5.60
CA TYR A 456 2.63 -26.46 -6.65
C TYR A 456 1.46 -27.37 -6.22
N HIS A 457 1.61 -28.13 -5.12
CA HIS A 457 0.53 -28.92 -4.54
C HIS A 457 -0.38 -28.12 -3.60
N THR A 458 0.17 -27.16 -2.88
CA THR A 458 -0.55 -26.39 -1.85
C THR A 458 -1.09 -25.06 -2.39
N ASP A 459 -0.43 -24.47 -3.38
CA ASP A 459 -0.81 -23.22 -4.03
C ASP A 459 -0.88 -23.44 -5.55
N LYS A 460 -2.10 -23.43 -6.10
CA LYS A 460 -2.34 -23.66 -7.53
C LYS A 460 -1.72 -22.61 -8.45
N ALA A 461 -1.44 -21.42 -7.94
CA ALA A 461 -0.78 -20.37 -8.69
C ALA A 461 0.75 -20.53 -8.66
N CYS A 462 1.28 -21.38 -7.78
CA CYS A 462 2.71 -21.64 -7.65
C CYS A 462 3.19 -22.56 -8.77
N PHE A 463 4.17 -22.08 -9.55
CA PHE A 463 4.78 -22.85 -10.66
C PHE A 463 6.26 -23.18 -10.40
N TYR A 464 6.76 -22.93 -9.18
CA TYR A 464 8.12 -23.32 -8.81
C TYR A 464 8.25 -24.85 -8.71
N GLU A 465 9.36 -25.38 -9.21
CA GLU A 465 9.73 -26.79 -9.08
C GLU A 465 10.24 -27.17 -7.68
N PHE A 466 10.35 -26.19 -6.78
CA PHE A 466 10.81 -26.32 -5.39
C PHE A 466 9.76 -25.73 -4.44
N ALA A 467 9.88 -26.06 -3.17
CA ALA A 467 8.96 -25.53 -2.17
C ALA A 467 9.54 -24.29 -1.48
N LYS A 468 8.64 -23.53 -0.87
CA LYS A 468 9.00 -22.35 -0.05
C LYS A 468 8.26 -22.43 1.29
N VAL A 469 8.89 -21.92 2.35
CA VAL A 469 8.17 -21.49 3.54
C VAL A 469 8.09 -19.97 3.50
N ARG A 470 6.88 -19.45 3.63
CA ARG A 470 6.60 -18.01 3.54
C ARG A 470 6.05 -17.47 4.84
N LEU A 471 6.41 -16.24 5.15
CA LEU A 471 5.79 -15.50 6.25
C LEU A 471 4.51 -14.85 5.74
N ASP A 472 3.40 -15.16 6.39
CA ASP A 472 2.11 -14.55 6.11
C ASP A 472 2.15 -13.07 6.47
N ASP A 473 1.24 -12.30 5.88
CA ASP A 473 1.13 -10.85 6.08
C ASP A 473 2.41 -10.06 5.73
N THR A 474 3.27 -10.62 4.86
CA THR A 474 4.44 -9.94 4.29
C THR A 474 4.41 -9.97 2.77
N PHE A 475 5.16 -9.09 2.14
CA PHE A 475 5.33 -9.08 0.69
C PHE A 475 6.80 -8.82 0.32
N PHE A 476 7.39 -9.74 -0.42
CA PHE A 476 8.72 -9.58 -0.96
C PHE A 476 8.64 -9.04 -2.37
N ALA A 477 8.89 -7.72 -2.51
CA ALA A 477 8.72 -6.99 -3.76
C ALA A 477 9.81 -7.33 -4.77
N THR A 478 9.57 -8.34 -5.59
CA THR A 478 10.36 -8.62 -6.80
C THR A 478 9.57 -8.20 -8.04
N ASP A 479 10.23 -7.94 -9.15
CA ASP A 479 9.54 -7.63 -10.41
C ASP A 479 8.61 -8.78 -10.81
N PHE A 480 9.01 -10.00 -10.53
CA PHE A 480 8.20 -11.19 -10.73
C PHE A 480 6.93 -11.20 -9.86
N ALA A 481 7.02 -10.83 -8.59
CA ALA A 481 5.88 -10.79 -7.67
C ALA A 481 4.82 -9.76 -8.09
N LYS A 482 5.22 -8.69 -8.77
CA LYS A 482 4.32 -7.64 -9.30
C LYS A 482 3.38 -8.18 -10.37
N ASP A 483 3.81 -9.17 -11.14
CA ASP A 483 3.03 -9.75 -12.24
C ASP A 483 2.22 -10.99 -11.82
N HIS A 484 2.47 -11.53 -10.62
CA HIS A 484 1.90 -12.79 -10.15
C HIS A 484 1.17 -12.66 -8.80
N HIS A 485 0.21 -11.73 -8.74
CA HIS A 485 -0.56 -11.41 -7.52
C HIS A 485 -1.43 -12.55 -6.97
N ALA A 486 -1.75 -13.55 -7.80
CA ALA A 486 -2.55 -14.70 -7.37
C ALA A 486 -1.78 -15.68 -6.47
N MET A 487 -0.44 -15.61 -6.48
CA MET A 487 0.45 -16.44 -5.71
C MET A 487 0.81 -15.76 -4.38
N HIS A 488 1.05 -16.55 -3.34
CA HIS A 488 1.58 -16.01 -2.08
C HIS A 488 3.01 -15.48 -2.30
N ASN A 489 3.21 -14.18 -2.09
CA ASN A 489 4.47 -13.48 -2.36
C ASN A 489 5.15 -12.94 -1.08
N GLY A 490 4.88 -13.52 0.08
CA GLY A 490 5.55 -13.16 1.34
C GLY A 490 7.06 -13.45 1.35
N ILE A 491 7.78 -12.88 2.31
CA ILE A 491 9.19 -13.21 2.56
C ILE A 491 9.30 -14.73 2.69
N ALA A 492 10.28 -15.31 2.04
CA ALA A 492 10.41 -16.76 1.92
C ALA A 492 11.82 -17.26 2.13
N PHE A 493 11.91 -18.56 2.38
CA PHE A 493 13.13 -19.31 2.15
C PHE A 493 12.86 -20.54 1.28
N ASP A 494 13.87 -21.00 0.57
CA ASP A 494 13.74 -21.96 -0.51
C ASP A 494 14.17 -23.36 -0.11
N ILE A 495 13.38 -24.38 -0.51
CA ILE A 495 13.61 -25.78 -0.21
C ILE A 495 13.70 -26.56 -1.52
N PHE A 496 14.94 -26.88 -1.91
CA PHE A 496 15.22 -27.59 -3.14
C PHE A 496 15.18 -29.09 -2.95
N CYS A 497 14.50 -29.77 -3.86
CA CYS A 497 14.52 -31.23 -3.93
C CYS A 497 15.69 -31.71 -4.79
N HIS A 498 16.43 -32.69 -4.30
CA HIS A 498 17.49 -33.37 -5.02
C HIS A 498 17.15 -34.82 -5.30
N ASP A 499 17.01 -35.14 -6.57
CA ASP A 499 16.76 -36.48 -7.06
C ASP A 499 18.04 -37.30 -7.24
N ASN A 500 17.94 -38.60 -7.08
CA ASN A 500 19.03 -39.51 -7.37
C ASN A 500 19.30 -39.57 -8.89
N THR A 501 20.57 -39.58 -9.24
CA THR A 501 20.98 -39.84 -10.62
C THR A 501 21.37 -41.30 -10.82
N ALA A 502 21.35 -41.76 -12.07
CA ALA A 502 21.74 -43.13 -12.41
C ALA A 502 23.19 -43.44 -11.99
N ASN A 503 23.39 -44.64 -11.42
CA ASN A 503 24.72 -45.06 -10.91
C ASN A 503 25.75 -45.31 -12.05
N SER A 504 25.30 -45.71 -13.24
CA SER A 504 26.17 -45.98 -14.38
C SER A 504 26.52 -44.71 -15.16
N ALA A 505 27.70 -44.63 -15.72
CA ALA A 505 28.13 -43.50 -16.55
C ALA A 505 27.23 -43.28 -17.78
N ILE A 506 26.75 -44.37 -18.39
CA ILE A 506 25.85 -44.30 -19.55
C ILE A 506 24.47 -43.81 -19.09
N GLY A 507 23.94 -44.35 -17.99
CA GLY A 507 22.68 -43.91 -17.41
C GLY A 507 22.69 -42.43 -17.05
N ARG A 508 23.78 -41.88 -16.48
CA ARG A 508 23.92 -40.44 -16.19
C ARG A 508 23.87 -39.59 -17.46
N LYS A 509 24.52 -40.03 -18.56
CA LYS A 509 24.47 -39.31 -19.83
C LYS A 509 23.06 -39.30 -20.42
N ILE A 510 22.34 -40.43 -20.37
CA ILE A 510 20.95 -40.50 -20.82
C ILE A 510 20.06 -39.61 -19.97
N HIS A 511 20.18 -39.70 -18.64
CA HIS A 511 19.41 -38.85 -17.72
C HIS A 511 19.65 -37.36 -17.99
N MET A 512 20.92 -36.95 -18.14
CA MET A 512 21.28 -35.57 -18.50
C MET A 512 20.68 -35.14 -19.84
N ALA A 513 20.72 -35.99 -20.86
CA ALA A 513 20.15 -35.69 -22.17
C ALA A 513 18.62 -35.51 -22.10
N VAL A 514 17.92 -36.39 -21.36
CA VAL A 514 16.47 -36.30 -21.15
C VAL A 514 16.13 -35.02 -20.37
N THR A 515 16.84 -34.70 -19.31
CA THR A 515 16.62 -33.49 -18.50
C THR A 515 16.83 -32.22 -19.33
N LEU A 516 17.88 -32.16 -20.14
CA LEU A 516 18.13 -31.01 -21.03
C LEU A 516 17.02 -30.89 -22.10
N PHE A 517 16.56 -32.01 -22.65
CA PHE A 517 15.49 -32.01 -23.64
C PHE A 517 14.16 -31.54 -23.05
N THR A 518 13.77 -32.05 -21.87
CA THR A 518 12.54 -31.64 -21.18
C THR A 518 12.58 -30.17 -20.76
N ARG A 519 13.74 -29.66 -20.29
CA ARG A 519 13.93 -28.24 -20.03
C ARG A 519 13.81 -27.38 -21.29
N ALA A 520 14.38 -27.81 -22.40
CA ALA A 520 14.25 -27.09 -23.67
C ALA A 520 12.78 -27.04 -24.15
N LEU A 521 12.03 -28.11 -23.97
CA LEU A 521 10.60 -28.14 -24.27
C LEU A 521 9.82 -27.20 -23.35
N ALA A 522 10.09 -27.20 -22.04
CA ALA A 522 9.43 -26.33 -21.09
C ALA A 522 9.69 -24.85 -21.40
N VAL A 523 10.94 -24.48 -21.70
CA VAL A 523 11.31 -23.12 -22.11
C VAL A 523 10.60 -22.73 -23.42
N SER A 524 10.59 -23.62 -24.42
CA SER A 524 9.89 -23.38 -25.70
C SER A 524 8.39 -23.17 -25.50
N TYR A 525 7.75 -23.98 -24.61
CA TYR A 525 6.34 -23.85 -24.30
C TYR A 525 6.04 -22.51 -23.61
N THR A 526 6.88 -22.09 -22.67
CA THR A 526 6.75 -20.81 -21.97
C THR A 526 6.87 -19.62 -22.93
N HIS A 527 7.79 -19.66 -23.90
CA HIS A 527 7.93 -18.63 -24.92
C HIS A 527 6.80 -18.60 -25.95
N LEU A 528 6.11 -19.73 -26.19
CA LEU A 528 4.98 -19.81 -27.12
C LEU A 528 3.65 -19.37 -26.48
N THR A 529 3.53 -19.43 -25.18
CA THR A 529 2.28 -19.15 -24.45
C THR A 529 2.23 -17.79 -23.76
N LEU A 530 3.36 -17.11 -23.60
CA LEU A 530 3.40 -15.73 -23.11
C LEU A 530 3.22 -14.77 -24.29
N PRO A 531 2.21 -13.87 -24.26
CA PRO A 531 2.11 -12.83 -25.27
C PRO A 531 3.35 -11.93 -25.16
N THR A 532 4.17 -11.93 -26.20
CA THR A 532 5.22 -10.94 -26.42
C THR A 532 4.54 -9.58 -26.58
N LYS A 533 4.36 -8.86 -25.49
CA LYS A 533 4.22 -7.43 -25.52
C LYS A 533 5.60 -6.84 -25.29
N LEU A 534 6.20 -6.43 -26.42
CA LEU A 534 7.21 -5.39 -26.46
C LEU A 534 6.62 -4.06 -26.01
#